data_753f2ffb90ce06290a60439a348c5e8c
#
_entry.id   753f2ffb90ce06290a60439a348c5e8c
#
_cell.length_a   1.000
_cell.length_b   1.000
_cell.length_c   1.000
_cell.angle_alpha   90.00
_cell.angle_beta   90.00
_cell.angle_gamma   90.00
#
_symmetry.space_group_name_H-M   'P 1'
#
loop_
_entity.id
_entity.type
_entity.pdbx_description
1 polymer ?
#
loop_
_entity_poly.entity_id
_entity_poly.type
_entity_poly.pdbx_seq_one_letter_code
_entity_poly.pdbx_strand_id
1 'polypeptide(L)'
;MSGRRLRTLVLREVRATLRDPFTMTILVTVPLVALVLFGFVLATDVKHLALGVHDASATAASRRLIADLGASGTFDPRPYATRGALEHALVAGTISVALVIPPDFDRDLNGGEPPQVQVIYDGGEAPLAGNAEAFVRSLLARSGASLAPPAAAPAGGVEVVTRALFNPRLEGKPFMVAGTFGFVLTFLTTIITAVSIVNERLTGTFDQLQVTPATSAEILLGKLLPLGAVFALDVVLMMLVAGFVLGVWPQGSALLFVAVSSGYVFFSLALGLYFSATSSTAAEAVQKTVLFSIPLVQLSGFAFPTRNMPFVFRWLAEVFPATHYIRVSRAIYLRAAGPEALAWELAVLALSGVVFMALALRTIGART
;
A
#
# COMPACT_ATOMS: atom_id res chain seq x y z
N MET A 1 23.73 23.54 -22.58
CA MET A 1 22.35 23.17 -22.98
C MET A 1 21.64 24.37 -23.59
N SER A 2 21.05 24.21 -24.78
CA SER A 2 20.24 25.27 -25.42
C SER A 2 18.75 25.07 -25.11
N GLY A 3 18.12 26.04 -24.43
CA GLY A 3 16.70 25.95 -24.07
C GLY A 3 15.77 25.80 -25.29
N ARG A 4 16.14 26.32 -26.46
CA ARG A 4 15.35 26.15 -27.69
C ARG A 4 15.38 24.71 -28.18
N ARG A 5 16.54 24.03 -28.14
CA ARG A 5 16.69 22.63 -28.57
C ARG A 5 15.90 21.70 -27.65
N LEU A 6 16.05 21.87 -26.34
CA LEU A 6 15.30 21.10 -25.37
C LEU A 6 13.78 21.25 -25.55
N ARG A 7 13.28 22.48 -25.71
CA ARG A 7 11.88 22.74 -26.01
C ARG A 7 11.36 22.01 -27.24
N THR A 8 12.17 22.01 -28.34
CA THR A 8 11.78 21.33 -29.58
C THR A 8 11.68 19.82 -29.37
N LEU A 9 12.65 19.21 -28.66
CA LEU A 9 12.66 17.79 -28.35
C LEU A 9 11.44 17.42 -27.45
N VAL A 10 11.16 18.21 -26.41
CA VAL A 10 10.00 18.03 -25.54
C VAL A 10 8.69 18.09 -26.34
N LEU A 11 8.51 19.12 -27.20
CA LEU A 11 7.29 19.24 -28.00
C LEU A 11 7.12 18.10 -29.01
N ARG A 12 8.21 17.60 -29.59
CA ARG A 12 8.20 16.43 -30.48
C ARG A 12 7.69 15.20 -29.70
N GLU A 13 8.25 14.95 -28.53
CA GLU A 13 7.91 13.78 -27.72
C GLU A 13 6.47 13.85 -27.19
N VAL A 14 6.01 15.01 -26.71
CA VAL A 14 4.61 15.22 -26.33
C VAL A 14 3.67 14.88 -27.49
N ARG A 15 3.97 15.37 -28.69
CA ARG A 15 3.13 15.08 -29.86
C ARG A 15 3.17 13.60 -30.27
N ALA A 16 4.32 12.95 -30.15
CA ALA A 16 4.47 11.52 -30.44
C ALA A 16 3.64 10.69 -29.46
N THR A 17 3.77 10.96 -28.15
CA THR A 17 3.04 10.25 -27.08
C THR A 17 1.53 10.46 -27.20
N LEU A 18 1.06 11.70 -27.42
CA LEU A 18 -0.38 12.01 -27.55
C LEU A 18 -1.01 11.40 -28.82
N ARG A 19 -0.21 11.14 -29.86
CA ARG A 19 -0.67 10.52 -31.12
C ARG A 19 -0.67 8.99 -31.07
N ASP A 20 -0.10 8.38 -30.06
CA ASP A 20 -0.15 6.93 -29.85
C ASP A 20 -1.27 6.61 -28.86
N PRO A 21 -2.49 6.28 -29.35
CA PRO A 21 -3.64 6.03 -28.49
C PRO A 21 -3.46 4.76 -27.66
N PHE A 22 -2.69 3.79 -28.15
CA PHE A 22 -2.43 2.56 -27.41
C PHE A 22 -1.57 2.82 -26.16
N THR A 23 -0.45 3.53 -26.33
CA THR A 23 0.43 3.91 -25.23
C THR A 23 -0.32 4.80 -24.23
N MET A 24 -1.08 5.79 -24.72
CA MET A 24 -1.89 6.67 -23.83
C MET A 24 -2.95 5.90 -23.06
N THR A 25 -3.62 4.94 -23.70
CA THR A 25 -4.62 4.10 -23.01
C THR A 25 -3.97 3.29 -21.89
N ILE A 26 -2.83 2.65 -22.16
CA ILE A 26 -2.11 1.88 -21.12
C ILE A 26 -1.65 2.79 -19.98
N LEU A 27 -1.04 3.93 -20.32
CA LEU A 27 -0.52 4.89 -19.35
C LEU A 27 -1.58 5.33 -18.34
N VAL A 28 -2.81 5.56 -18.78
CA VAL A 28 -3.90 6.05 -17.93
C VAL A 28 -4.71 4.91 -17.33
N THR A 29 -5.06 3.90 -18.12
CA THR A 29 -6.00 2.86 -17.69
C THR A 29 -5.38 1.91 -16.69
N VAL A 30 -4.12 1.49 -16.91
CA VAL A 30 -3.50 0.47 -16.04
C VAL A 30 -3.28 0.97 -14.61
N PRO A 31 -2.77 2.20 -14.36
CA PRO A 31 -2.69 2.78 -13.02
C PRO A 31 -4.04 2.84 -12.31
N LEU A 32 -5.07 3.31 -13.01
CA LEU A 32 -6.41 3.47 -12.42
C LEU A 32 -7.04 2.12 -12.10
N VAL A 33 -6.94 1.15 -13.01
CA VAL A 33 -7.43 -0.22 -12.78
C VAL A 33 -6.68 -0.87 -11.62
N ALA A 34 -5.36 -0.75 -11.57
CA ALA A 34 -4.55 -1.27 -10.47
C ALA A 34 -4.97 -0.65 -9.12
N LEU A 35 -5.17 0.68 -9.09
CA LEU A 35 -5.62 1.38 -7.88
C LEU A 35 -6.98 0.87 -7.41
N VAL A 36 -7.93 0.73 -8.31
CA VAL A 36 -9.28 0.24 -7.99
C VAL A 36 -9.24 -1.21 -7.53
N LEU A 37 -8.51 -2.09 -8.24
CA LEU A 37 -8.37 -3.49 -7.86
C LEU A 37 -7.71 -3.63 -6.48
N PHE A 38 -6.57 -3.01 -6.25
CA PHE A 38 -5.88 -3.10 -4.96
C PHE A 38 -6.65 -2.41 -3.85
N GLY A 39 -7.35 -1.32 -4.14
CA GLY A 39 -8.18 -0.60 -3.18
C GLY A 39 -9.44 -1.36 -2.76
N PHE A 40 -10.04 -2.18 -3.62
CA PHE A 40 -11.22 -2.98 -3.27
C PHE A 40 -10.88 -4.42 -2.90
N VAL A 41 -10.00 -5.08 -3.66
CA VAL A 41 -9.75 -6.54 -3.52
C VAL A 41 -8.76 -6.83 -2.39
N LEU A 42 -7.69 -6.03 -2.28
CA LEU A 42 -6.67 -6.23 -1.25
C LEU A 42 -6.92 -5.42 0.03
N ALA A 43 -7.89 -4.50 0.01
CA ALA A 43 -8.35 -3.86 1.23
C ALA A 43 -9.12 -4.88 2.06
N THR A 44 -8.41 -5.58 2.92
CA THR A 44 -9.00 -6.44 3.95
C THR A 44 -9.68 -5.57 5.02
N ASP A 45 -10.79 -4.94 4.63
CA ASP A 45 -11.70 -4.35 5.60
C ASP A 45 -12.37 -5.52 6.33
N VAL A 46 -12.08 -5.64 7.60
CA VAL A 46 -12.73 -6.63 8.48
C VAL A 46 -14.15 -6.14 8.74
N LYS A 47 -15.08 -6.45 7.81
CA LYS A 47 -16.51 -6.13 7.92
C LYS A 47 -17.33 -7.39 7.69
N HIS A 48 -18.40 -7.53 8.47
CA HIS A 48 -19.35 -8.65 8.34
C HIS A 48 -18.68 -10.04 8.40
N LEU A 49 -17.62 -10.19 9.22
CA LEU A 49 -17.03 -11.49 9.48
C LEU A 49 -18.03 -12.39 10.19
N ALA A 50 -18.23 -13.57 9.64
CA ALA A 50 -19.06 -14.59 10.27
C ALA A 50 -18.41 -15.02 11.58
N LEU A 51 -18.97 -14.57 12.72
CA LEU A 51 -18.55 -14.91 14.07
C LEU A 51 -19.41 -16.05 14.60
N GLY A 52 -18.87 -17.25 14.66
CA GLY A 52 -19.55 -18.35 15.37
C GLY A 52 -19.49 -18.11 16.88
N VAL A 53 -20.62 -18.28 17.57
CA VAL A 53 -20.68 -18.09 19.03
C VAL A 53 -21.24 -19.32 19.70
N HIS A 54 -20.46 -19.90 20.62
CA HIS A 54 -20.94 -20.89 21.57
C HIS A 54 -21.00 -20.24 22.94
N ASP A 55 -22.22 -19.92 23.38
CA ASP A 55 -22.48 -19.31 24.68
C ASP A 55 -22.93 -20.37 25.67
N ALA A 56 -22.01 -20.87 26.49
CA ALA A 56 -22.29 -21.82 27.55
C ALA A 56 -22.80 -21.15 28.86
N SER A 57 -22.64 -19.82 28.98
CA SER A 57 -23.12 -19.04 30.11
C SER A 57 -24.63 -18.76 30.03
N ALA A 58 -25.15 -18.46 28.82
CA ALA A 58 -26.54 -18.14 28.52
C ALA A 58 -27.14 -17.03 29.42
N THR A 59 -26.33 -16.09 29.91
CA THR A 59 -26.69 -15.02 30.83
C THR A 59 -27.09 -13.72 30.13
N ALA A 60 -27.56 -12.73 30.89
CA ALA A 60 -27.82 -11.40 30.34
C ALA A 60 -26.51 -10.70 29.91
N ALA A 61 -25.41 -10.91 30.64
CA ALA A 61 -24.11 -10.34 30.36
C ALA A 61 -23.49 -10.92 29.07
N SER A 62 -23.55 -12.26 28.87
CA SER A 62 -23.05 -12.90 27.67
C SER A 62 -23.82 -12.45 26.42
N ARG A 63 -25.16 -12.36 26.50
CA ARG A 63 -25.99 -11.85 25.39
C ARG A 63 -25.69 -10.41 25.04
N ARG A 64 -25.41 -9.56 26.05
CA ARG A 64 -25.02 -8.17 25.83
C ARG A 64 -23.66 -8.09 25.12
N LEU A 65 -22.68 -8.88 25.54
CA LEU A 65 -21.37 -8.98 24.86
C LEU A 65 -21.52 -9.37 23.39
N ILE A 66 -22.35 -10.37 23.10
CA ILE A 66 -22.63 -10.83 21.73
C ILE A 66 -23.30 -9.71 20.90
N ALA A 67 -24.27 -9.02 21.51
CA ALA A 67 -24.94 -7.88 20.84
C ALA A 67 -23.98 -6.71 20.54
N ASP A 68 -23.07 -6.38 21.47
CA ASP A 68 -22.06 -5.33 21.28
C ASP A 68 -21.09 -5.69 20.15
N LEU A 69 -20.69 -6.97 20.06
CA LEU A 69 -19.86 -7.48 18.96
C LEU A 69 -20.57 -7.35 17.61
N GLY A 70 -21.86 -7.69 17.54
CA GLY A 70 -22.68 -7.54 16.33
C GLY A 70 -22.92 -6.07 15.96
N ALA A 71 -23.19 -5.22 16.95
CA ALA A 71 -23.39 -3.78 16.72
C ALA A 71 -22.15 -3.05 16.21
N SER A 72 -20.96 -3.64 16.32
CA SER A 72 -19.70 -3.08 15.79
C SER A 72 -19.66 -2.98 14.26
N GLY A 73 -20.55 -3.73 13.56
CA GLY A 73 -20.54 -3.85 12.08
C GLY A 73 -19.36 -4.66 11.53
N THR A 74 -18.49 -5.15 12.40
CA THR A 74 -17.34 -5.98 12.04
C THR A 74 -17.69 -7.45 12.00
N PHE A 75 -18.58 -7.88 12.92
CA PHE A 75 -18.95 -9.28 13.12
C PHE A 75 -20.45 -9.50 12.92
N ASP A 76 -20.78 -10.63 12.26
CA ASP A 76 -22.12 -11.18 12.18
C ASP A 76 -22.20 -12.40 13.10
N PRO A 77 -22.72 -12.26 14.34
CA PRO A 77 -22.81 -13.37 15.31
C PRO A 77 -23.76 -14.45 14.85
N ARG A 78 -23.29 -15.70 14.82
CA ARG A 78 -24.08 -16.91 14.51
C ARG A 78 -24.01 -17.87 15.68
N PRO A 79 -25.14 -18.22 16.31
CA PRO A 79 -25.16 -19.11 17.48
C PRO A 79 -24.90 -20.56 17.07
N TYR A 80 -24.08 -21.26 17.87
CA TYR A 80 -23.83 -22.69 17.77
C TYR A 80 -24.13 -23.40 19.09
N ALA A 81 -24.90 -24.48 19.00
CA ALA A 81 -25.35 -25.21 20.21
C ALA A 81 -24.20 -25.93 20.92
N THR A 82 -23.18 -26.37 20.20
CA THR A 82 -22.06 -27.11 20.78
C THR A 82 -20.72 -26.58 20.25
N ARG A 83 -19.68 -26.72 21.08
CA ARG A 83 -18.32 -26.40 20.69
C ARG A 83 -17.84 -27.19 19.47
N GLY A 84 -18.20 -28.48 19.38
CA GLY A 84 -17.83 -29.33 18.23
C GLY A 84 -18.44 -28.83 16.92
N ALA A 85 -19.71 -28.39 16.93
CA ALA A 85 -20.35 -27.80 15.76
C ALA A 85 -19.69 -26.48 15.34
N LEU A 86 -19.25 -25.67 16.32
CA LEU A 86 -18.51 -24.44 16.10
C LEU A 86 -17.14 -24.70 15.44
N GLU A 87 -16.38 -25.68 15.96
CA GLU A 87 -15.07 -26.06 15.40
C GLU A 87 -15.20 -26.64 13.99
N HIS A 88 -16.22 -27.47 13.74
CA HIS A 88 -16.53 -27.96 12.40
C HIS A 88 -16.88 -26.84 11.41
N ALA A 89 -17.63 -25.84 11.85
CA ALA A 89 -17.95 -24.67 11.02
C ALA A 89 -16.72 -23.82 10.67
N LEU A 90 -15.76 -23.70 11.60
CA LEU A 90 -14.48 -23.04 11.37
C LEU A 90 -13.63 -23.80 10.36
N VAL A 91 -13.49 -25.13 10.51
CA VAL A 91 -12.76 -25.99 9.57
C VAL A 91 -13.39 -25.99 8.19
N ALA A 92 -14.73 -25.93 8.12
CA ALA A 92 -15.47 -25.84 6.84
C ALA A 92 -15.43 -24.44 6.21
N GLY A 93 -14.81 -23.43 6.85
CA GLY A 93 -14.73 -22.06 6.34
C GLY A 93 -16.07 -21.31 6.30
N THR A 94 -17.10 -21.81 7.00
CA THR A 94 -18.43 -21.14 7.08
C THR A 94 -18.46 -20.01 8.08
N ILE A 95 -17.50 -19.98 9.00
CA ILE A 95 -17.20 -18.90 9.93
C ILE A 95 -15.70 -18.60 9.89
N SER A 96 -15.34 -17.33 10.10
CA SER A 96 -13.92 -16.88 10.09
C SER A 96 -13.33 -16.79 11.50
N VAL A 97 -14.20 -16.57 12.51
CA VAL A 97 -13.82 -16.45 13.91
C VAL A 97 -14.85 -17.20 14.77
N ALA A 98 -14.37 -17.86 15.79
CA ALA A 98 -15.21 -18.54 16.79
C ALA A 98 -14.99 -17.93 18.17
N LEU A 99 -16.08 -17.65 18.88
CA LEU A 99 -16.10 -17.17 20.26
C LEU A 99 -16.75 -18.23 21.15
N VAL A 100 -16.05 -18.65 22.19
CA VAL A 100 -16.57 -19.54 23.22
C VAL A 100 -16.64 -18.78 24.53
N ILE A 101 -17.86 -18.65 25.07
CA ILE A 101 -18.13 -18.02 26.37
C ILE A 101 -18.34 -19.13 27.38
N PRO A 102 -17.49 -19.25 28.40
CA PRO A 102 -17.59 -20.33 29.38
C PRO A 102 -18.78 -20.16 30.32
N PRO A 103 -19.25 -21.22 30.98
CA PRO A 103 -20.42 -21.16 31.90
C PRO A 103 -20.18 -20.25 33.12
N ASP A 104 -18.92 -20.07 33.51
CA ASP A 104 -18.53 -19.28 34.68
C ASP A 104 -18.45 -17.77 34.41
N PHE A 105 -18.64 -17.33 33.16
CA PHE A 105 -18.46 -15.95 32.72
C PHE A 105 -19.14 -14.90 33.58
N ASP A 106 -20.42 -15.13 33.94
CA ASP A 106 -21.19 -14.18 34.75
C ASP A 106 -20.77 -14.20 36.22
N ARG A 107 -20.39 -15.37 36.75
CA ARG A 107 -19.87 -15.51 38.10
C ARG A 107 -18.57 -14.74 38.28
N ASP A 108 -17.63 -14.90 37.33
CA ASP A 108 -16.31 -14.26 37.38
C ASP A 108 -16.47 -12.74 37.21
N LEU A 109 -17.35 -12.30 36.30
CA LEU A 109 -17.68 -10.90 36.12
C LEU A 109 -18.22 -10.23 37.41
N ASN A 110 -19.10 -10.90 38.12
CA ASN A 110 -19.69 -10.39 39.38
C ASN A 110 -18.78 -10.60 40.60
N GLY A 111 -17.86 -11.57 40.50
CA GLY A 111 -16.90 -11.89 41.58
C GLY A 111 -15.69 -10.94 41.59
N GLY A 112 -15.55 -10.06 40.62
CA GLY A 112 -14.39 -9.16 40.47
C GLY A 112 -13.16 -9.84 39.89
N GLU A 113 -13.29 -11.06 39.40
CA GLU A 113 -12.26 -11.74 38.62
C GLU A 113 -12.42 -11.39 37.12
N PRO A 114 -11.31 -11.24 36.34
CA PRO A 114 -11.40 -10.95 34.91
C PRO A 114 -12.01 -12.16 34.19
N PRO A 115 -13.25 -12.05 33.62
CA PRO A 115 -13.88 -13.16 32.92
C PRO A 115 -13.04 -13.53 31.67
N GLN A 116 -12.82 -14.83 31.48
CA GLN A 116 -12.08 -15.33 30.33
C GLN A 116 -13.05 -15.77 29.23
N VAL A 117 -12.78 -15.37 27.99
CA VAL A 117 -13.46 -15.88 26.80
C VAL A 117 -12.41 -16.45 25.83
N GLN A 118 -12.75 -17.53 25.14
CA GLN A 118 -11.84 -18.10 24.15
C GLN A 118 -12.22 -17.63 22.76
N VAL A 119 -11.24 -17.09 22.03
CA VAL A 119 -11.38 -16.72 20.62
C VAL A 119 -10.51 -17.67 19.81
N ILE A 120 -11.10 -18.30 18.78
CA ILE A 120 -10.44 -19.21 17.85
C ILE A 120 -10.62 -18.63 16.46
N TYR A 121 -9.56 -18.54 15.68
CA TYR A 121 -9.58 -18.02 14.31
C TYR A 121 -8.78 -18.92 13.38
N ASP A 122 -9.11 -18.88 12.09
CA ASP A 122 -8.35 -19.57 11.07
C ASP A 122 -7.01 -18.85 10.84
N GLY A 123 -5.91 -19.49 11.22
CA GLY A 123 -4.56 -18.99 11.02
C GLY A 123 -4.07 -19.07 9.58
N GLY A 124 -4.79 -19.75 8.69
CA GLY A 124 -4.46 -19.88 7.27
C GLY A 124 -4.54 -18.54 6.52
N GLU A 125 -5.45 -17.65 6.97
CA GLU A 125 -5.57 -16.27 6.46
C GLU A 125 -4.88 -15.26 7.39
N ALA A 126 -3.56 -15.39 7.57
CA ALA A 126 -2.79 -14.64 8.55
C ALA A 126 -3.03 -13.10 8.59
N PRO A 127 -3.19 -12.37 7.47
CA PRO A 127 -3.50 -10.94 7.52
C PRO A 127 -4.90 -10.64 8.09
N LEU A 128 -5.89 -11.48 7.75
CA LEU A 128 -7.26 -11.36 8.24
C LEU A 128 -7.34 -11.73 9.72
N ALA A 129 -6.68 -12.83 10.10
CA ALA A 129 -6.62 -13.32 11.47
C ALA A 129 -5.97 -12.30 12.42
N GLY A 130 -4.84 -11.68 12.04
CA GLY A 130 -4.17 -10.66 12.85
C GLY A 130 -5.01 -9.40 13.07
N ASN A 131 -5.72 -8.94 12.05
CA ASN A 131 -6.62 -7.81 12.16
C ASN A 131 -7.87 -8.17 13.01
N ALA A 132 -8.45 -9.35 12.79
CA ALA A 132 -9.60 -9.84 13.56
C ALA A 132 -9.23 -10.02 15.03
N GLU A 133 -8.07 -10.59 15.35
CA GLU A 133 -7.59 -10.73 16.72
C GLU A 133 -7.46 -9.39 17.43
N ALA A 134 -6.76 -8.41 16.82
CA ALA A 134 -6.59 -7.09 17.40
C ALA A 134 -7.94 -6.40 17.64
N PHE A 135 -8.87 -6.57 16.70
CA PHE A 135 -10.21 -5.98 16.80
C PHE A 135 -11.07 -6.65 17.88
N VAL A 136 -11.09 -7.99 17.93
CA VAL A 136 -11.80 -8.73 18.99
C VAL A 136 -11.25 -8.35 20.37
N ARG A 137 -9.93 -8.32 20.54
CA ARG A 137 -9.31 -7.89 21.82
C ARG A 137 -9.74 -6.48 22.23
N SER A 138 -9.77 -5.55 21.28
CA SER A 138 -10.16 -4.15 21.57
C SER A 138 -11.63 -4.02 21.95
N LEU A 139 -12.52 -4.80 21.31
CA LEU A 139 -13.94 -4.83 21.62
C LEU A 139 -14.22 -5.51 22.96
N LEU A 140 -13.62 -6.68 23.21
CA LEU A 140 -13.76 -7.39 24.47
C LEU A 140 -13.28 -6.54 25.66
N ALA A 141 -12.17 -5.80 25.50
CA ALA A 141 -11.70 -4.88 26.55
C ALA A 141 -12.69 -3.74 26.82
N ARG A 142 -13.34 -3.18 25.79
CA ARG A 142 -14.35 -2.12 25.95
C ARG A 142 -15.65 -2.64 26.54
N SER A 143 -16.17 -3.75 26.01
CA SER A 143 -17.41 -4.36 26.49
C SER A 143 -17.24 -4.90 27.90
N GLY A 144 -16.11 -5.53 28.24
CA GLY A 144 -15.79 -5.98 29.59
C GLY A 144 -15.80 -4.84 30.61
N ALA A 145 -15.21 -3.69 30.28
CA ALA A 145 -15.26 -2.51 31.14
C ALA A 145 -16.67 -1.94 31.33
N SER A 146 -17.57 -2.09 30.35
CA SER A 146 -18.96 -1.62 30.43
C SER A 146 -19.88 -2.61 31.14
N LEU A 147 -19.51 -3.88 31.23
CA LEU A 147 -20.28 -4.94 31.85
C LEU A 147 -19.96 -5.10 33.34
N ALA A 148 -18.77 -4.73 33.77
CA ALA A 148 -18.37 -4.80 35.17
C ALA A 148 -19.22 -3.84 36.04
N PRO A 149 -19.81 -4.32 37.17
CA PRO A 149 -20.50 -3.42 38.09
C PRO A 149 -19.53 -2.41 38.71
N PRO A 150 -19.97 -1.16 38.99
CA PRO A 150 -19.10 -0.11 39.54
C PRO A 150 -18.37 -0.48 40.84
N ALA A 151 -18.89 -1.47 41.57
CA ALA A 151 -18.29 -1.97 42.80
C ALA A 151 -17.30 -3.13 42.62
N ALA A 152 -17.20 -3.69 41.41
CA ALA A 152 -16.36 -4.83 41.09
C ALA A 152 -15.11 -4.44 40.30
N ALA A 153 -14.70 -3.17 40.32
CA ALA A 153 -13.42 -2.77 39.78
C ALA A 153 -12.31 -3.52 40.53
N PRO A 154 -11.51 -4.38 39.89
CA PRO A 154 -10.51 -5.16 40.57
C PRO A 154 -9.55 -4.23 41.30
N ALA A 155 -9.43 -4.38 42.60
CA ALA A 155 -8.45 -3.67 43.41
C ALA A 155 -7.05 -4.11 42.94
N GLY A 156 -6.45 -3.35 42.03
CA GLY A 156 -5.09 -3.57 41.54
C GLY A 156 -4.92 -3.87 40.04
N GLY A 157 -5.99 -3.86 39.23
CA GLY A 157 -5.89 -4.03 37.81
C GLY A 157 -5.51 -2.71 37.08
N VAL A 158 -4.53 -2.73 36.20
CA VAL A 158 -4.24 -1.60 35.28
C VAL A 158 -5.33 -1.61 34.22
N GLU A 159 -6.19 -0.59 34.22
CA GLU A 159 -7.15 -0.37 33.13
C GLU A 159 -6.38 0.01 31.84
N VAL A 160 -6.36 -0.88 30.87
CA VAL A 160 -5.72 -0.64 29.59
C VAL A 160 -6.71 0.01 28.64
N VAL A 161 -6.66 1.34 28.55
CA VAL A 161 -7.44 2.07 27.54
C VAL A 161 -6.66 2.07 26.23
N THR A 162 -7.11 1.27 25.25
CA THR A 162 -6.53 1.24 23.91
C THR A 162 -7.22 2.24 22.99
N ARG A 163 -6.44 3.07 22.30
CA ARG A 163 -6.93 4.00 21.27
C ARG A 163 -6.16 3.81 20.00
N ALA A 164 -6.82 3.39 18.94
CA ALA A 164 -6.24 3.38 17.60
C ALA A 164 -6.16 4.83 17.08
N LEU A 165 -4.94 5.34 16.89
CA LEU A 165 -4.72 6.66 16.29
C LEU A 165 -4.68 6.50 14.75
N PHE A 166 -5.09 7.56 14.05
CA PHE A 166 -5.01 7.71 12.57
C PHE A 166 -5.93 6.78 11.74
N ASN A 167 -6.31 5.63 12.26
CA ASN A 167 -7.26 4.72 11.62
C ASN A 167 -8.13 4.02 12.68
N PRO A 168 -9.06 4.74 13.33
CA PRO A 168 -9.88 4.20 14.43
C PRO A 168 -10.78 3.04 14.02
N ARG A 169 -11.11 2.95 12.72
CA ARG A 169 -11.95 1.89 12.15
C ARG A 169 -11.15 0.68 11.68
N LEU A 170 -9.80 0.74 11.76
CA LEU A 170 -8.89 -0.31 11.28
C LEU A 170 -9.16 -0.72 9.82
N GLU A 171 -9.58 0.25 8.99
CA GLU A 171 -9.86 0.03 7.58
C GLU A 171 -8.56 -0.25 6.81
N GLY A 172 -8.51 -1.35 6.06
CA GLY A 172 -7.34 -1.71 5.23
C GLY A 172 -7.25 -0.83 3.97
N LYS A 173 -8.37 -0.29 3.52
CA LYS A 173 -8.48 0.45 2.26
C LYS A 173 -7.53 1.66 2.15
N PRO A 174 -7.46 2.60 3.10
CA PRO A 174 -6.52 3.72 3.00
C PRO A 174 -5.05 3.28 2.97
N PHE A 175 -4.73 2.22 3.72
CA PHE A 175 -3.38 1.65 3.75
C PHE A 175 -2.97 1.05 2.40
N MET A 176 -3.88 0.29 1.76
CA MET A 176 -3.64 -0.30 0.44
C MET A 176 -3.59 0.75 -0.66
N VAL A 177 -4.52 1.70 -0.67
CA VAL A 177 -4.52 2.81 -1.64
C VAL A 177 -3.21 3.57 -1.61
N ALA A 178 -2.76 4.01 -0.42
CA ALA A 178 -1.50 4.75 -0.29
C ALA A 178 -0.28 3.93 -0.74
N GLY A 179 -0.27 2.61 -0.48
CA GLY A 179 0.79 1.72 -0.95
C GLY A 179 0.78 1.50 -2.47
N THR A 180 -0.42 1.43 -3.07
CA THR A 180 -0.60 1.18 -4.51
C THR A 180 0.05 2.26 -5.38
N PHE A 181 0.05 3.52 -4.94
CA PHE A 181 0.79 4.58 -5.64
C PHE A 181 2.27 4.20 -5.80
N GLY A 182 2.91 3.69 -4.74
CA GLY A 182 4.31 3.27 -4.80
C GLY A 182 4.54 2.11 -5.77
N PHE A 183 3.68 1.10 -5.73
CA PHE A 183 3.73 -0.03 -6.64
C PHE A 183 3.58 0.41 -8.10
N VAL A 184 2.50 1.11 -8.39
CA VAL A 184 2.14 1.54 -9.75
C VAL A 184 3.20 2.46 -10.33
N LEU A 185 3.61 3.49 -9.59
CA LEU A 185 4.62 4.44 -10.07
C LEU A 185 5.98 3.78 -10.27
N THR A 186 6.39 2.84 -9.42
CA THR A 186 7.64 2.11 -9.63
C THR A 186 7.56 1.22 -10.87
N PHE A 187 6.57 0.34 -10.91
CA PHE A 187 6.48 -0.71 -11.91
C PHE A 187 6.19 -0.15 -13.31
N LEU A 188 5.10 0.61 -13.45
CA LEU A 188 4.65 1.08 -14.75
C LEU A 188 5.58 2.15 -15.33
N THR A 189 6.04 3.10 -14.52
CA THR A 189 6.96 4.12 -15.00
C THR A 189 8.26 3.50 -15.49
N THR A 190 8.81 2.55 -14.72
CA THR A 190 10.07 1.88 -15.09
C THR A 190 9.92 1.05 -16.36
N ILE A 191 8.85 0.24 -16.47
CA ILE A 191 8.68 -0.65 -17.63
C ILE A 191 8.40 0.13 -18.92
N ILE A 192 7.53 1.14 -18.87
CA ILE A 192 7.21 1.96 -20.04
C ILE A 192 8.41 2.73 -20.50
N THR A 193 9.19 3.32 -19.57
CA THR A 193 10.42 4.03 -19.92
C THR A 193 11.47 3.09 -20.53
N ALA A 194 11.66 1.92 -19.92
CA ALA A 194 12.64 0.95 -20.40
C ALA A 194 12.31 0.48 -21.82
N VAL A 195 11.07 0.09 -22.08
CA VAL A 195 10.61 -0.40 -23.37
C VAL A 195 10.63 0.70 -24.44
N SER A 196 10.14 1.91 -24.11
CA SER A 196 10.09 3.03 -25.04
C SER A 196 11.48 3.38 -25.59
N ILE A 197 12.49 3.45 -24.73
CA ILE A 197 13.84 3.82 -25.15
C ILE A 197 14.56 2.69 -25.90
N VAL A 198 14.34 1.42 -25.50
CA VAL A 198 14.89 0.28 -26.26
C VAL A 198 14.31 0.23 -27.66
N ASN A 199 12.99 0.43 -27.80
CA ASN A 199 12.35 0.41 -29.12
C ASN A 199 12.88 1.51 -30.04
N GLU A 200 13.14 2.72 -29.54
CA GLU A 200 13.75 3.77 -30.34
C GLU A 200 15.17 3.44 -30.83
N ARG A 201 15.92 2.75 -29.98
CA ARG A 201 17.25 2.26 -30.39
C ARG A 201 17.15 1.21 -31.50
N LEU A 202 16.19 0.26 -31.35
CA LEU A 202 15.98 -0.79 -32.34
C LEU A 202 15.44 -0.27 -33.69
N THR A 203 14.63 0.79 -33.64
CA THR A 203 14.13 1.45 -34.88
C THR A 203 15.10 2.44 -35.51
N GLY A 204 16.28 2.67 -34.89
CA GLY A 204 17.27 3.63 -35.39
C GLY A 204 16.88 5.10 -35.17
N THR A 205 15.76 5.39 -34.54
CA THR A 205 15.32 6.78 -34.26
C THR A 205 16.22 7.46 -33.25
N PHE A 206 16.84 6.71 -32.35
CA PHE A 206 17.81 7.21 -31.39
C PHE A 206 19.10 7.67 -32.11
N ASP A 207 19.57 6.91 -33.08
CA ASP A 207 20.77 7.26 -33.89
C ASP A 207 20.53 8.52 -34.72
N GLN A 208 19.32 8.69 -35.27
CA GLN A 208 18.93 9.93 -35.97
C GLN A 208 18.97 11.16 -35.05
N LEU A 209 18.70 11.00 -33.76
CA LEU A 209 18.81 12.08 -32.79
C LEU A 209 20.26 12.41 -32.46
N GLN A 210 21.18 11.45 -32.53
CA GLN A 210 22.59 11.65 -32.24
C GLN A 210 23.32 12.44 -33.36
N VAL A 211 22.85 12.39 -34.62
CA VAL A 211 23.40 13.21 -35.68
C VAL A 211 22.92 14.67 -35.65
N THR A 212 21.99 14.98 -34.76
CA THR A 212 21.56 16.36 -34.51
C THR A 212 22.56 17.08 -33.59
N PRO A 213 22.62 18.43 -33.60
CA PRO A 213 23.51 19.17 -32.70
C PRO A 213 23.07 19.19 -31.25
N ALA A 214 22.20 18.25 -30.83
CA ALA A 214 21.74 18.10 -29.45
C ALA A 214 22.73 17.22 -28.65
N THR A 215 22.95 17.57 -27.39
CA THR A 215 23.76 16.75 -26.51
C THR A 215 22.93 15.53 -26.01
N SER A 216 23.61 14.43 -25.66
CA SER A 216 22.95 13.24 -25.12
C SER A 216 22.03 13.58 -23.92
N ALA A 217 22.44 14.53 -23.06
CA ALA A 217 21.60 15.01 -21.94
C ALA A 217 20.36 15.76 -22.44
N GLU A 218 20.44 16.57 -23.51
CA GLU A 218 19.28 17.26 -24.09
C GLU A 218 18.27 16.25 -24.69
N ILE A 219 18.77 15.21 -25.36
CA ILE A 219 17.95 14.15 -25.93
C ILE A 219 17.19 13.40 -24.82
N LEU A 220 17.91 12.98 -23.79
CA LEU A 220 17.32 12.22 -22.68
C LEU A 220 16.32 13.04 -21.87
N LEU A 221 16.65 14.28 -21.51
CA LEU A 221 15.74 15.18 -20.81
C LEU A 221 14.53 15.52 -21.69
N GLY A 222 14.74 15.71 -22.99
CA GLY A 222 13.67 15.94 -23.95
C GLY A 222 12.64 14.81 -23.98
N LYS A 223 13.05 13.59 -23.65
CA LYS A 223 12.19 12.41 -23.54
C LYS A 223 11.60 12.21 -22.13
N LEU A 224 12.44 12.33 -21.11
CA LEU A 224 12.01 12.07 -19.73
C LEU A 224 11.03 13.12 -19.20
N LEU A 225 11.18 14.39 -19.58
CA LEU A 225 10.30 15.46 -19.10
C LEU A 225 8.83 15.29 -19.53
N PRO A 226 8.52 15.01 -20.81
CA PRO A 226 7.15 14.76 -21.22
C PRO A 226 6.53 13.55 -20.54
N LEU A 227 7.28 12.45 -20.48
CA LEU A 227 6.83 11.22 -19.84
C LEU A 227 6.62 11.43 -18.34
N GLY A 228 7.53 12.16 -17.68
CA GLY A 228 7.38 12.57 -16.29
C GLY A 228 6.14 13.43 -16.05
N ALA A 229 5.82 14.34 -16.96
CA ALA A 229 4.61 15.17 -16.87
C ALA A 229 3.33 14.32 -17.01
N VAL A 230 3.31 13.33 -17.90
CA VAL A 230 2.18 12.40 -18.04
C VAL A 230 1.99 11.60 -16.75
N PHE A 231 3.04 11.02 -16.18
CA PHE A 231 2.94 10.29 -14.91
C PHE A 231 2.62 11.19 -13.71
N ALA A 232 3.06 12.45 -13.71
CA ALA A 232 2.65 13.42 -12.69
C ALA A 232 1.15 13.74 -12.78
N LEU A 233 0.61 13.84 -13.99
CA LEU A 233 -0.84 13.96 -14.22
C LEU A 233 -1.57 12.69 -13.76
N ASP A 234 -1.02 11.52 -14.03
CA ASP A 234 -1.58 10.24 -13.60
C ASP A 234 -1.65 10.12 -12.08
N VAL A 235 -0.66 10.63 -11.33
CA VAL A 235 -0.74 10.74 -9.86
C VAL A 235 -1.99 11.54 -9.44
N VAL A 236 -2.28 12.65 -10.10
CA VAL A 236 -3.47 13.46 -9.80
C VAL A 236 -4.75 12.67 -10.13
N LEU A 237 -4.80 12.00 -11.28
CA LEU A 237 -5.94 11.16 -11.66
C LEU A 237 -6.16 10.00 -10.68
N MET A 238 -5.10 9.30 -10.31
CA MET A 238 -5.16 8.25 -9.29
C MET A 238 -5.68 8.79 -7.94
N MET A 239 -5.22 9.96 -7.51
CA MET A 239 -5.68 10.59 -6.27
C MET A 239 -7.17 10.95 -6.34
N LEU A 240 -7.64 11.47 -7.48
CA LEU A 240 -9.07 11.76 -7.69
C LEU A 240 -9.91 10.48 -7.69
N VAL A 241 -9.46 9.42 -8.35
CA VAL A 241 -10.14 8.10 -8.34
C VAL A 241 -10.14 7.51 -6.93
N ALA A 242 -9.02 7.60 -6.19
CA ALA A 242 -8.97 7.18 -4.79
C ALA A 242 -10.01 7.91 -3.94
N GLY A 243 -10.15 9.21 -4.13
CA GLY A 243 -11.11 10.03 -3.40
C GLY A 243 -12.57 9.78 -3.80
N PHE A 244 -12.89 9.84 -5.09
CA PHE A 244 -14.28 9.79 -5.55
C PHE A 244 -14.84 8.36 -5.67
N VAL A 245 -14.01 7.37 -6.05
CA VAL A 245 -14.45 5.98 -6.26
C VAL A 245 -14.25 5.13 -5.00
N LEU A 246 -13.09 5.26 -4.34
CA LEU A 246 -12.76 4.46 -3.17
C LEU A 246 -13.12 5.15 -1.85
N GLY A 247 -13.42 6.46 -1.87
CA GLY A 247 -13.71 7.25 -0.67
C GLY A 247 -12.48 7.54 0.19
N VAL A 248 -11.28 7.44 -0.37
CA VAL A 248 -10.00 7.57 0.35
C VAL A 248 -9.28 8.85 -0.08
N TRP A 249 -9.41 9.89 0.71
CA TRP A 249 -8.69 11.15 0.53
C TRP A 249 -7.44 11.21 1.39
N PRO A 250 -6.36 11.89 0.95
CA PRO A 250 -5.23 12.16 1.80
C PRO A 250 -5.65 13.03 3.00
N GLN A 251 -5.27 12.62 4.21
CA GLN A 251 -5.53 13.39 5.42
C GLN A 251 -4.59 14.60 5.54
N GLY A 252 -3.43 14.53 4.87
CA GLY A 252 -2.46 15.60 4.79
C GLY A 252 -2.58 16.44 3.52
N SER A 253 -1.54 17.23 3.23
CA SER A 253 -1.51 18.11 2.05
C SER A 253 -1.50 17.31 0.75
N ALA A 254 -2.56 17.43 -0.07
CA ALA A 254 -2.63 16.87 -1.40
C ALA A 254 -1.52 17.43 -2.33
N LEU A 255 -1.19 18.71 -2.19
CA LEU A 255 -0.11 19.33 -2.95
C LEU A 255 1.25 18.72 -2.62
N LEU A 256 1.54 18.50 -1.32
CA LEU A 256 2.75 17.81 -0.88
C LEU A 256 2.81 16.39 -1.45
N PHE A 257 1.68 15.68 -1.41
CA PHE A 257 1.60 14.33 -1.96
C PHE A 257 1.91 14.30 -3.46
N VAL A 258 1.29 15.16 -4.26
CA VAL A 258 1.54 15.25 -5.70
C VAL A 258 2.98 15.66 -5.99
N ALA A 259 3.54 16.62 -5.25
CA ALA A 259 4.92 17.06 -5.43
C ALA A 259 5.92 15.93 -5.16
N VAL A 260 5.77 15.21 -4.04
CA VAL A 260 6.66 14.09 -3.69
C VAL A 260 6.49 12.93 -4.67
N SER A 261 5.27 12.60 -5.05
CA SER A 261 4.99 11.53 -6.03
C SER A 261 5.57 11.85 -7.40
N SER A 262 5.46 13.10 -7.85
CA SER A 262 6.08 13.57 -9.08
C SER A 262 7.62 13.49 -9.01
N GLY A 263 8.21 13.84 -7.87
CA GLY A 263 9.65 13.64 -7.61
C GLY A 263 10.05 12.16 -7.68
N TYR A 264 9.23 11.27 -7.12
CA TYR A 264 9.45 9.83 -7.19
C TYR A 264 9.31 9.25 -8.59
N VAL A 265 8.43 9.80 -9.42
CA VAL A 265 8.35 9.48 -10.85
C VAL A 265 9.70 9.67 -11.55
N PHE A 266 10.43 10.75 -11.28
CA PHE A 266 11.74 10.96 -11.87
C PHE A 266 12.76 9.89 -11.47
N PHE A 267 12.72 9.39 -10.24
CA PHE A 267 13.51 8.23 -9.84
C PHE A 267 13.15 7.00 -10.68
N SER A 268 11.88 6.68 -10.82
CA SER A 268 11.40 5.51 -11.57
C SER A 268 11.71 5.61 -13.05
N LEU A 269 11.66 6.82 -13.65
CA LEU A 269 12.12 7.09 -15.00
C LEU A 269 13.63 6.83 -15.16
N ALA A 270 14.44 7.28 -14.19
CA ALA A 270 15.89 7.05 -14.21
C ALA A 270 16.22 5.55 -14.13
N LEU A 271 15.48 4.79 -13.33
CA LEU A 271 15.61 3.34 -13.23
C LEU A 271 15.25 2.65 -14.57
N GLY A 272 14.14 3.06 -15.20
CA GLY A 272 13.74 2.57 -16.52
C GLY A 272 14.78 2.88 -17.60
N LEU A 273 15.34 4.08 -17.57
CA LEU A 273 16.44 4.48 -18.44
C LEU A 273 17.68 3.60 -18.25
N TYR A 274 18.05 3.29 -17.01
CA TYR A 274 19.15 2.38 -16.69
C TYR A 274 18.91 0.97 -17.24
N PHE A 275 17.71 0.41 -17.07
CA PHE A 275 17.36 -0.90 -17.65
C PHE A 275 17.36 -0.88 -19.17
N SER A 276 16.85 0.18 -19.78
CA SER A 276 16.96 0.36 -21.23
C SER A 276 18.40 0.38 -21.72
N ALA A 277 19.25 1.17 -21.05
CA ALA A 277 20.66 1.29 -21.42
C ALA A 277 21.42 -0.04 -21.33
N THR A 278 21.03 -0.94 -20.45
CA THR A 278 21.66 -2.26 -20.25
C THR A 278 21.03 -3.39 -21.05
N SER A 279 19.93 -3.14 -21.79
CA SER A 279 19.18 -4.15 -22.54
C SER A 279 19.41 -4.03 -24.05
N SER A 280 19.42 -5.18 -24.73
CA SER A 280 19.56 -5.28 -26.18
C SER A 280 18.21 -5.42 -26.90
N THR A 281 17.18 -5.90 -26.22
CA THR A 281 15.83 -6.08 -26.76
C THR A 281 14.77 -5.54 -25.79
N ALA A 282 13.57 -5.25 -26.32
CA ALA A 282 12.43 -4.87 -25.48
C ALA A 282 12.05 -5.97 -24.48
N ALA A 283 12.11 -7.24 -24.91
CA ALA A 283 11.85 -8.39 -24.05
C ALA A 283 12.84 -8.45 -22.85
N GLU A 284 14.13 -8.22 -23.11
CA GLU A 284 15.15 -8.16 -22.07
C GLU A 284 14.91 -7.01 -21.08
N ALA A 285 14.51 -5.84 -21.58
CA ALA A 285 14.17 -4.70 -20.74
C ALA A 285 12.97 -4.99 -19.84
N VAL A 286 11.91 -5.63 -20.37
CA VAL A 286 10.76 -6.09 -19.61
C VAL A 286 11.17 -7.09 -18.54
N GLN A 287 11.94 -8.12 -18.89
CA GLN A 287 12.41 -9.14 -17.95
C GLN A 287 13.22 -8.54 -16.80
N LYS A 288 14.16 -7.63 -17.09
CA LYS A 288 14.94 -6.94 -16.05
C LYS A 288 14.06 -6.10 -15.14
N THR A 289 13.08 -5.38 -15.72
CA THR A 289 12.13 -4.59 -14.92
C THR A 289 11.30 -5.47 -13.99
N VAL A 290 10.76 -6.58 -14.52
CA VAL A 290 9.93 -7.51 -13.72
C VAL A 290 10.79 -8.17 -12.62
N LEU A 291 11.96 -8.68 -12.97
CA LEU A 291 12.87 -9.33 -12.03
C LEU A 291 13.29 -8.42 -10.87
N PHE A 292 13.46 -7.12 -11.14
CA PHE A 292 13.80 -6.13 -10.13
C PHE A 292 12.57 -5.65 -9.35
N SER A 293 11.48 -5.37 -10.04
CA SER A 293 10.30 -4.73 -9.43
C SER A 293 9.52 -5.66 -8.50
N ILE A 294 9.45 -6.96 -8.78
CA ILE A 294 8.72 -7.92 -7.92
C ILE A 294 9.34 -8.01 -6.53
N PRO A 295 10.65 -8.30 -6.35
CA PRO A 295 11.28 -8.28 -5.03
C PRO A 295 11.19 -6.91 -4.35
N LEU A 296 11.38 -5.84 -5.12
CA LEU A 296 11.32 -4.47 -4.62
C LEU A 296 9.96 -4.16 -4.00
N VAL A 297 8.87 -4.54 -4.67
CA VAL A 297 7.51 -4.33 -4.16
C VAL A 297 7.26 -5.16 -2.90
N GLN A 298 7.69 -6.42 -2.87
CA GLN A 298 7.52 -7.28 -1.70
C GLN A 298 8.29 -6.77 -0.47
N LEU A 299 9.51 -6.27 -0.69
CA LEU A 299 10.36 -5.74 0.38
C LEU A 299 10.01 -4.30 0.77
N SER A 300 9.34 -3.54 -0.11
CA SER A 300 9.03 -2.12 0.12
C SER A 300 8.03 -1.85 1.26
N GLY A 301 7.42 -2.89 1.81
CA GLY A 301 6.37 -2.72 2.81
C GLY A 301 4.98 -2.54 2.21
N PHE A 302 4.81 -2.69 0.88
CA PHE A 302 3.51 -2.57 0.22
C PHE A 302 2.50 -3.61 0.75
N ALA A 303 2.83 -4.89 0.64
CA ALA A 303 1.95 -5.97 1.07
C ALA A 303 2.08 -6.26 2.57
N PHE A 304 3.30 -6.20 3.11
CA PHE A 304 3.58 -6.52 4.51
C PHE A 304 4.41 -5.41 5.15
N PRO A 305 4.10 -4.97 6.39
CA PRO A 305 4.89 -3.96 7.09
C PRO A 305 6.36 -4.39 7.23
N THR A 306 7.29 -3.53 6.85
CA THR A 306 8.74 -3.82 6.91
C THR A 306 9.23 -4.14 8.32
N ARG A 307 8.56 -3.62 9.36
CA ARG A 307 8.87 -3.89 10.78
C ARG A 307 8.71 -5.37 11.17
N ASN A 308 7.86 -6.11 10.45
CA ASN A 308 7.58 -7.53 10.71
C ASN A 308 8.54 -8.46 9.95
N MET A 309 9.43 -7.90 9.12
CA MET A 309 10.41 -8.67 8.37
C MET A 309 11.59 -9.07 9.25
N PRO A 310 12.23 -10.25 9.00
CA PRO A 310 13.50 -10.58 9.60
C PRO A 310 14.55 -9.50 9.36
N PHE A 311 15.52 -9.37 10.27
CA PHE A 311 16.51 -8.29 10.27
C PHE A 311 17.19 -8.05 8.91
N VAL A 312 17.60 -9.12 8.24
CA VAL A 312 18.29 -9.05 6.93
C VAL A 312 17.40 -8.42 5.85
N PHE A 313 16.14 -8.86 5.75
CA PHE A 313 15.19 -8.33 4.78
C PHE A 313 14.76 -6.90 5.11
N ARG A 314 14.64 -6.56 6.39
CA ARG A 314 14.36 -5.20 6.83
C ARG A 314 15.48 -4.25 6.46
N TRP A 315 16.74 -4.66 6.66
CA TRP A 315 17.90 -3.84 6.26
C TRP A 315 17.95 -3.67 4.73
N LEU A 316 17.71 -4.75 3.98
CA LEU A 316 17.63 -4.68 2.52
C LEU A 316 16.50 -3.76 2.04
N ALA A 317 15.35 -3.78 2.70
CA ALA A 317 14.22 -2.90 2.41
C ALA A 317 14.60 -1.40 2.54
N GLU A 318 15.45 -1.04 3.52
CA GLU A 318 15.90 0.35 3.69
C GLU A 318 16.78 0.86 2.53
N VAL A 319 17.39 -0.02 1.76
CA VAL A 319 18.19 0.36 0.58
C VAL A 319 17.27 0.75 -0.60
N PHE A 320 16.02 0.26 -0.62
CA PHE A 320 15.11 0.48 -1.74
C PHE A 320 14.35 1.80 -1.63
N PRO A 321 14.45 2.71 -2.61
CA PRO A 321 13.71 3.98 -2.61
C PRO A 321 12.19 3.81 -2.55
N ALA A 322 11.64 2.72 -3.10
CA ALA A 322 10.21 2.42 -3.04
C ALA A 322 9.70 2.29 -1.60
N THR A 323 10.53 1.76 -0.69
CA THR A 323 10.21 1.66 0.74
C THR A 323 9.97 3.03 1.36
N HIS A 324 10.89 3.97 1.09
CA HIS A 324 10.80 5.35 1.58
C HIS A 324 9.59 6.07 0.97
N TYR A 325 9.36 5.89 -0.32
CA TYR A 325 8.18 6.49 -0.96
C TYR A 325 6.86 5.96 -0.39
N ILE A 326 6.71 4.65 -0.18
CA ILE A 326 5.50 4.06 0.41
C ILE A 326 5.29 4.54 1.84
N ARG A 327 6.36 4.73 2.62
CA ARG A 327 6.27 5.34 3.96
C ARG A 327 5.78 6.78 3.89
N VAL A 328 6.32 7.59 2.97
CA VAL A 328 5.89 8.97 2.75
C VAL A 328 4.43 9.02 2.31
N SER A 329 4.05 8.23 1.32
CA SER A 329 2.67 8.13 0.83
C SER A 329 1.70 7.82 1.97
N ARG A 330 1.99 6.78 2.77
CA ARG A 330 1.16 6.41 3.93
C ARG A 330 1.14 7.47 5.02
N ALA A 331 2.27 8.12 5.27
CA ALA A 331 2.33 9.16 6.29
C ALA A 331 1.47 10.38 5.92
N ILE A 332 1.44 10.75 4.64
CA ILE A 332 0.58 11.84 4.16
C ILE A 332 -0.90 11.39 4.14
N TYR A 333 -1.20 10.20 3.60
CA TYR A 333 -2.58 9.72 3.48
C TYR A 333 -3.25 9.43 4.82
N LEU A 334 -2.52 8.85 5.79
CA LEU A 334 -3.09 8.34 7.03
C LEU A 334 -2.84 9.23 8.24
N ARG A 335 -1.70 9.94 8.28
CA ARG A 335 -1.25 10.64 9.49
C ARG A 335 -1.20 12.16 9.33
N ALA A 336 -1.55 12.69 8.17
CA ALA A 336 -1.44 14.11 7.84
C ALA A 336 0.00 14.67 8.05
N ALA A 337 1.03 13.84 7.81
CA ALA A 337 2.40 14.21 8.05
C ALA A 337 2.86 15.36 7.15
N GLY A 338 3.50 16.37 7.74
CA GLY A 338 4.10 17.48 7.02
C GLY A 338 5.53 17.17 6.56
N PRO A 339 6.15 18.07 5.77
CA PRO A 339 7.48 17.85 5.20
C PRO A 339 8.59 17.71 6.26
N GLU A 340 8.43 18.33 7.42
CA GLU A 340 9.40 18.25 8.51
C GLU A 340 9.51 16.80 9.05
N ALA A 341 8.37 16.14 9.24
CA ALA A 341 8.32 14.75 9.70
C ALA A 341 8.82 13.74 8.67
N LEU A 342 8.92 14.15 7.40
CA LEU A 342 9.30 13.32 6.27
C LEU A 342 10.71 13.63 5.74
N ALA A 343 11.44 14.53 6.39
CA ALA A 343 12.70 15.07 5.89
C ALA A 343 13.73 13.98 5.54
N TRP A 344 13.83 12.94 6.36
CA TRP A 344 14.74 11.82 6.13
C TRP A 344 14.37 11.04 4.86
N GLU A 345 13.13 10.61 4.75
CA GLU A 345 12.63 9.85 3.59
C GLU A 345 12.75 10.68 2.30
N LEU A 346 12.44 11.97 2.37
CA LEU A 346 12.57 12.88 1.23
C LEU A 346 14.03 13.05 0.80
N ALA A 347 14.96 13.14 1.76
CA ALA A 347 16.39 13.21 1.46
C ALA A 347 16.91 11.93 0.78
N VAL A 348 16.48 10.74 1.26
CA VAL A 348 16.85 9.45 0.65
C VAL A 348 16.27 9.34 -0.76
N LEU A 349 15.02 9.76 -0.98
CA LEU A 349 14.38 9.74 -2.30
C LEU A 349 15.10 10.69 -3.28
N ALA A 350 15.44 11.89 -2.85
CA ALA A 350 16.18 12.85 -3.68
C ALA A 350 17.58 12.32 -4.04
N LEU A 351 18.32 11.79 -3.04
CA LEU A 351 19.64 11.22 -3.25
C LEU A 351 19.60 10.03 -4.22
N SER A 352 18.67 9.10 -4.02
CA SER A 352 18.51 7.93 -4.89
C SER A 352 18.16 8.33 -6.33
N GLY A 353 17.25 9.32 -6.50
CA GLY A 353 16.95 9.86 -7.83
C GLY A 353 18.17 10.42 -8.54
N VAL A 354 19.02 11.19 -7.86
CA VAL A 354 20.28 11.72 -8.41
C VAL A 354 21.24 10.59 -8.74
N VAL A 355 21.41 9.62 -7.85
CA VAL A 355 22.34 8.49 -8.06
C VAL A 355 21.92 7.66 -9.29
N PHE A 356 20.66 7.25 -9.38
CA PHE A 356 20.18 6.45 -10.52
C PHE A 356 20.21 7.24 -11.82
N MET A 357 19.91 8.53 -11.80
CA MET A 357 20.04 9.39 -12.99
C MET A 357 21.50 9.48 -13.45
N ALA A 358 22.43 9.67 -12.53
CA ALA A 358 23.86 9.71 -12.85
C ALA A 358 24.36 8.37 -13.41
N LEU A 359 23.91 7.24 -12.84
CA LEU A 359 24.24 5.90 -13.33
C LEU A 359 23.69 5.69 -14.76
N ALA A 360 22.42 6.05 -14.99
CA ALA A 360 21.80 5.93 -16.29
C ALA A 360 22.53 6.76 -17.35
N LEU A 361 22.87 8.02 -17.05
CA LEU A 361 23.59 8.91 -17.95
C LEU A 361 25.00 8.38 -18.26
N ARG A 362 25.73 7.86 -17.26
CA ARG A 362 27.04 7.24 -17.47
C ARG A 362 26.97 6.01 -18.37
N THR A 363 25.98 5.15 -18.15
CA THR A 363 25.82 3.91 -18.94
C THR A 363 25.50 4.21 -20.39
N ILE A 364 24.71 5.24 -20.67
CA ILE A 364 24.39 5.67 -22.03
C ILE A 364 25.61 6.34 -22.69
N GLY A 365 26.30 7.25 -21.97
CA GLY A 365 27.48 7.93 -22.49
C GLY A 365 28.66 6.98 -22.75
N ALA A 366 28.73 5.82 -22.12
CA ALA A 366 29.75 4.82 -22.40
C ALA A 366 29.44 3.96 -23.65
N ARG A 367 28.24 4.05 -24.22
CA ARG A 367 27.80 3.31 -25.41
C ARG A 367 27.66 4.19 -26.65
N THR A 368 27.75 5.51 -26.51
CA THR A 368 27.86 6.52 -27.57
C THR A 368 29.33 6.89 -27.81
#